data_b286e48ddec211b8d4154ccabeacc91d
#
_entry.id   b286e48ddec211b8d4154ccabeacc91d
#
_cell.length_a   1.000
_cell.length_b   1.000
_cell.length_c   1.000
_cell.angle_alpha   90.00
_cell.angle_beta   90.00
_cell.angle_gamma   90.00
#
_symmetry.space_group_name_H-M   'P 1'
#
loop_
_entity.id
_entity.type
_entity.pdbx_description
1 polymer ?
#
loop_
_entity_poly.entity_id
_entity_poly.type
_entity_poly.pdbx_seq_one_letter_code
_entity_poly.pdbx_strand_id
1 'polypeptide(L)'
;MPAQLGQAVALHTEGDRLKFINCRILGNQDTIYTGAKFTRLYFKDCYIDGTTDFIFGPSTALFEDCIIHSKRNSYVTAASTPKEAKYGYVFKHCKLTAEPGVDKVYLGRPWRPYAYTLFIECELG
;
A
#
# COMPACT_ATOMS: atom_id res chain seq x y z
N MET A 1 13.80 -0.73 -19.98
CA MET A 1 13.87 -0.60 -18.53
C MET A 1 14.93 -1.52 -17.96
N PRO A 2 15.80 -1.00 -17.13
CA PRO A 2 16.82 -1.84 -16.54
C PRO A 2 16.20 -2.90 -15.63
N ALA A 3 16.41 -4.14 -15.95
CA ALA A 3 15.83 -5.24 -15.19
C ALA A 3 16.48 -5.45 -13.83
N GLN A 4 17.67 -4.90 -13.66
CA GLN A 4 18.42 -5.10 -12.42
C GLN A 4 17.93 -4.27 -11.25
N LEU A 5 17.02 -3.35 -11.47
CA LEU A 5 16.57 -2.50 -10.40
C LEU A 5 15.64 -3.25 -9.47
N GLY A 6 16.03 -3.38 -8.20
CA GLY A 6 15.21 -3.98 -7.19
C GLY A 6 14.02 -3.13 -6.76
N GLN A 7 14.04 -1.85 -7.11
CA GLN A 7 13.01 -0.90 -6.75
C GLN A 7 12.34 -0.37 -7.99
N ALA A 8 11.34 -1.08 -8.48
CA ALA A 8 10.57 -0.65 -9.63
C ALA A 8 9.13 -0.42 -9.17
N VAL A 9 8.68 0.82 -9.26
CA VAL A 9 7.31 1.19 -8.89
C VAL A 9 6.36 0.71 -9.98
N ALA A 10 5.39 -0.12 -9.63
CA ALA A 10 4.40 -0.60 -10.58
C ALA A 10 3.33 0.47 -10.84
N LEU A 11 2.99 1.26 -9.83
CA LEU A 11 2.01 2.32 -9.96
C LEU A 11 2.47 3.54 -9.18
N HIS A 12 2.54 4.68 -9.85
CA HIS A 12 2.88 5.98 -9.25
C HIS A 12 1.74 6.94 -9.53
N THR A 13 1.19 7.55 -8.49
CA THR A 13 0.08 8.48 -8.62
C THR A 13 0.47 9.88 -8.19
N GLU A 14 -0.01 10.89 -8.91
CA GLU A 14 0.16 12.30 -8.57
C GLU A 14 -1.18 13.04 -8.55
N GLY A 15 -2.22 12.47 -9.16
CA GLY A 15 -3.52 13.10 -9.26
C GLY A 15 -4.38 12.94 -8.02
N ASP A 16 -5.45 13.72 -7.95
CA ASP A 16 -6.44 13.63 -6.89
C ASP A 16 -7.70 12.92 -7.40
N ARG A 17 -8.39 12.25 -6.48
CA ARG A 17 -9.66 11.55 -6.75
C ARG A 17 -9.52 10.46 -7.81
N LEU A 18 -8.42 9.71 -7.76
CA LEU A 18 -8.20 8.60 -8.67
C LEU A 18 -8.85 7.33 -8.11
N LYS A 19 -9.44 6.54 -9.01
CA LYS A 19 -10.07 5.27 -8.65
C LYS A 19 -9.44 4.13 -9.44
N PHE A 20 -9.15 3.04 -8.74
CA PHE A 20 -8.63 1.82 -9.35
C PHE A 20 -9.54 0.67 -8.95
N ILE A 21 -10.28 0.12 -9.89
CA ILE A 21 -11.28 -0.91 -9.62
C ILE A 21 -10.94 -2.16 -10.41
N ASN A 22 -10.90 -3.31 -9.72
CA ASN A 22 -10.64 -4.61 -10.33
C ASN A 22 -9.25 -4.69 -10.98
N CYS A 23 -8.25 -4.05 -10.38
CA CYS A 23 -6.90 -4.03 -10.94
C CYS A 23 -6.01 -5.05 -10.24
N ARG A 24 -5.02 -5.56 -10.97
CA ARG A 24 -3.93 -6.36 -10.41
C ARG A 24 -2.67 -5.53 -10.48
N ILE A 25 -2.10 -5.22 -9.32
CA ILE A 25 -0.90 -4.38 -9.23
C ILE A 25 0.19 -5.24 -8.62
N LEU A 26 1.12 -5.67 -9.46
CA LEU A 26 2.14 -6.64 -9.11
C LEU A 26 3.51 -5.98 -9.06
N GLY A 27 4.25 -6.25 -8.02
CA GLY A 27 5.57 -5.67 -7.88
C GLY A 27 6.42 -6.38 -6.85
N ASN A 28 7.49 -5.73 -6.48
CA ASN A 28 8.39 -6.18 -5.43
C ASN A 28 8.47 -5.07 -4.37
N GLN A 29 9.64 -4.54 -4.10
CA GLN A 29 9.76 -3.39 -3.23
C GLN A 29 9.11 -2.17 -3.91
N ASP A 30 8.37 -1.37 -3.14
CA ASP A 30 7.80 -0.10 -3.61
C ASP A 30 6.79 -0.29 -4.76
N THR A 31 5.87 -1.24 -4.63
CA THR A 31 4.90 -1.52 -5.69
C THR A 31 4.02 -0.33 -6.01
N ILE A 32 3.47 0.35 -5.00
CA ILE A 32 2.60 1.51 -5.19
C ILE A 32 3.20 2.72 -4.48
N TYR A 33 3.53 3.76 -5.25
CA TYR A 33 3.94 5.03 -4.70
C TYR A 33 2.83 6.06 -4.88
N THR A 34 2.26 6.53 -3.77
CA THR A 34 1.24 7.56 -3.77
C THR A 34 1.95 8.91 -3.61
N GLY A 35 2.26 9.57 -4.74
CA GLY A 35 3.29 10.60 -4.78
C GLY A 35 2.89 11.98 -4.31
N ALA A 36 1.60 12.31 -4.26
CA ALA A 36 1.18 13.70 -4.01
C ALA A 36 0.48 13.85 -2.66
N LYS A 37 0.91 14.84 -1.88
CA LYS A 37 0.26 15.20 -0.61
C LYS A 37 -1.16 15.72 -0.87
N PHE A 38 -2.05 15.47 0.07
CA PHE A 38 -3.43 15.97 0.07
C PHE A 38 -4.25 15.51 -1.13
N THR A 39 -3.85 14.41 -1.76
CA THR A 39 -4.63 13.77 -2.81
C THR A 39 -5.34 12.55 -2.25
N ARG A 40 -6.44 12.16 -2.90
CA ARG A 40 -7.29 11.07 -2.44
C ARG A 40 -7.36 9.99 -3.51
N LEU A 41 -7.14 8.75 -3.07
CA LEU A 41 -7.12 7.59 -3.96
C LEU A 41 -8.10 6.55 -3.42
N TYR A 42 -8.68 5.76 -4.32
CA TYR A 42 -9.60 4.70 -3.97
C TYR A 42 -9.27 3.43 -4.76
N PHE A 43 -9.01 2.35 -4.04
CA PHE A 43 -8.73 1.03 -4.62
C PHE A 43 -9.84 0.09 -4.17
N LYS A 44 -10.56 -0.50 -5.12
CA LYS A 44 -11.63 -1.46 -4.81
C LYS A 44 -11.47 -2.73 -5.61
N ASP A 45 -11.62 -3.86 -4.93
CA ASP A 45 -11.53 -5.19 -5.55
C ASP A 45 -10.21 -5.40 -6.29
N CYS A 46 -9.13 -4.86 -5.75
CA CYS A 46 -7.81 -4.97 -6.37
C CYS A 46 -6.98 -6.07 -5.70
N TYR A 47 -6.06 -6.63 -6.46
CA TYR A 47 -5.02 -7.51 -5.94
C TYR A 47 -3.70 -6.75 -5.99
N ILE A 48 -3.02 -6.65 -4.85
CA ILE A 48 -1.77 -5.89 -4.73
C ILE A 48 -0.74 -6.77 -4.04
N ASP A 49 0.43 -6.93 -4.65
CA ASP A 49 1.48 -7.69 -3.99
C ASP A 49 2.82 -6.96 -3.99
N GLY A 50 3.71 -7.40 -3.12
CA GLY A 50 5.03 -6.82 -3.01
C GLY A 50 5.87 -7.48 -1.93
N THR A 51 7.05 -6.95 -1.71
CA THR A 51 8.00 -7.51 -0.73
C THR A 51 8.16 -6.60 0.49
N THR A 52 8.64 -5.37 0.30
CA THR A 52 8.97 -4.46 1.41
C THR A 52 8.37 -3.09 1.13
N ASP A 53 7.63 -2.54 2.11
CA ASP A 53 7.06 -1.19 2.01
C ASP A 53 6.37 -0.97 0.67
N PHE A 54 5.64 -1.99 0.20
CA PHE A 54 5.19 -1.96 -1.18
C PHE A 54 4.01 -1.03 -1.43
N ILE A 55 3.46 -0.41 -0.40
CA ILE A 55 2.49 0.69 -0.52
C ILE A 55 3.03 1.85 0.31
N PHE A 56 3.45 2.93 -0.36
CA PHE A 56 4.11 4.01 0.37
C PHE A 56 3.78 5.38 -0.24
N GLY A 57 3.97 6.42 0.56
CA GLY A 57 3.78 7.80 0.12
C GLY A 57 2.85 8.61 1.01
N PRO A 58 2.65 9.90 0.66
CA PRO A 58 1.95 10.87 1.51
C PRO A 58 0.45 11.02 1.23
N SER A 59 -0.11 10.33 0.24
CA SER A 59 -1.52 10.51 -0.13
C SER A 59 -2.46 9.87 0.89
N THR A 60 -3.74 10.28 0.84
CA THR A 60 -4.82 9.59 1.51
C THR A 60 -5.37 8.53 0.56
N ALA A 61 -5.41 7.28 0.99
CA ALA A 61 -5.88 6.20 0.13
C ALA A 61 -6.77 5.25 0.91
N LEU A 62 -7.92 4.90 0.32
CA LEU A 62 -8.80 3.87 0.85
C LEU A 62 -8.68 2.62 -0.02
N PHE A 63 -8.36 1.51 0.63
CA PHE A 63 -8.31 0.20 0.00
C PHE A 63 -9.49 -0.60 0.53
N GLU A 64 -10.46 -0.90 -0.33
CA GLU A 64 -11.67 -1.60 0.08
C GLU A 64 -11.82 -2.92 -0.68
N ASP A 65 -12.08 -4.00 0.05
CA ASP A 65 -12.26 -5.33 -0.52
C ASP A 65 -11.09 -5.77 -1.39
N CYS A 66 -9.88 -5.39 -1.00
CA CYS A 66 -8.67 -5.73 -1.74
C CYS A 66 -7.96 -6.92 -1.11
N ILE A 67 -7.17 -7.63 -1.91
CA ILE A 67 -6.26 -8.66 -1.44
C ILE A 67 -4.85 -8.07 -1.45
N ILE A 68 -4.22 -8.04 -0.29
CA ILE A 68 -2.87 -7.50 -0.11
C ILE A 68 -1.96 -8.66 0.23
N HIS A 69 -1.08 -9.03 -0.70
CA HIS A 69 -0.27 -10.23 -0.60
C HIS A 69 1.20 -9.92 -0.38
N SER A 70 1.76 -10.42 0.71
CA SER A 70 3.16 -10.20 1.09
C SER A 70 4.01 -11.37 0.62
N LYS A 71 5.08 -11.07 -0.10
CA LYS A 71 5.99 -12.07 -0.66
C LYS A 71 7.23 -12.29 0.20
N ARG A 72 7.45 -11.47 1.23
CA ARG A 72 8.57 -11.57 2.16
C ARG A 72 8.19 -11.08 3.54
N ASN A 73 9.00 -11.45 4.52
CA ASN A 73 8.89 -10.91 5.88
C ASN A 73 9.28 -9.44 5.85
N SER A 74 8.35 -8.54 6.02
CA SER A 74 8.63 -7.10 6.05
C SER A 74 7.35 -6.32 6.35
N TYR A 75 7.38 -5.02 6.05
CA TYR A 75 6.25 -4.13 6.24
C TYR A 75 5.42 -4.01 4.97
N VAL A 76 4.10 -3.95 5.12
CA VAL A 76 3.18 -3.76 3.99
C VAL A 76 3.22 -2.31 3.55
N THR A 77 3.14 -1.37 4.49
CA THR A 77 3.03 0.05 4.17
C THR A 77 4.16 0.87 4.79
N ALA A 78 4.47 1.98 4.13
CA ALA A 78 5.35 3.01 4.67
C ALA A 78 4.72 4.36 4.37
N ALA A 79 3.75 4.75 5.18
CA ALA A 79 3.03 6.00 4.98
C ALA A 79 3.89 7.20 5.36
N SER A 80 3.76 8.28 4.60
CA SER A 80 4.39 9.57 4.92
C SER A 80 3.34 10.67 5.01
N THR A 81 2.26 10.38 5.69
CA THR A 81 1.11 11.29 5.84
C THR A 81 1.54 12.66 6.34
N PRO A 82 1.15 13.76 5.67
CA PRO A 82 1.46 15.10 6.15
C PRO A 82 0.71 15.41 7.45
N LYS A 83 1.29 16.31 8.25
CA LYS A 83 0.71 16.72 9.53
C LYS A 83 -0.74 17.19 9.42
N GLU A 84 -1.04 17.93 8.36
CA GLU A 84 -2.36 18.53 8.17
C GLU A 84 -3.35 17.59 7.49
N ALA A 85 -2.94 16.45 7.02
CA ALA A 85 -3.85 15.48 6.41
C ALA A 85 -4.66 14.78 7.48
N LYS A 86 -5.96 14.65 7.24
CA LYS A 86 -6.86 14.03 8.20
C LYS A 86 -6.66 12.52 8.28
N TYR A 87 -6.38 11.90 7.12
CA TYR A 87 -6.17 10.45 7.04
C TYR A 87 -4.97 10.14 6.14
N GLY A 88 -4.34 8.99 6.38
CA GLY A 88 -3.34 8.43 5.49
C GLY A 88 -3.91 7.24 4.74
N TYR A 89 -3.44 6.03 5.05
CA TYR A 89 -3.93 4.81 4.41
C TYR A 89 -4.99 4.15 5.27
N VAL A 90 -6.12 3.78 4.66
CA VAL A 90 -7.19 3.04 5.32
C VAL A 90 -7.47 1.78 4.51
N PHE A 91 -7.39 0.62 5.17
CA PHE A 91 -7.69 -0.68 4.57
C PHE A 91 -8.98 -1.18 5.21
N LYS A 92 -10.03 -1.33 4.42
CA LYS A 92 -11.34 -1.73 4.90
C LYS A 92 -11.79 -3.02 4.22
N HIS A 93 -12.13 -4.02 5.02
CA HIS A 93 -12.57 -5.34 4.55
C HIS A 93 -11.58 -5.96 3.58
N CYS A 94 -10.29 -5.75 3.80
CA CYS A 94 -9.25 -6.33 2.96
C CYS A 94 -8.80 -7.67 3.52
N LYS A 95 -8.26 -8.51 2.64
CA LYS A 95 -7.66 -9.76 3.03
C LYS A 95 -6.14 -9.65 2.88
N LEU A 96 -5.42 -9.82 3.98
CA LEU A 96 -3.97 -9.75 3.98
C LEU A 96 -3.42 -11.17 3.98
N THR A 97 -2.71 -11.53 2.91
CA THR A 97 -2.16 -12.87 2.73
C THR A 97 -0.65 -12.82 2.61
N ALA A 98 0.00 -14.00 2.63
CA ALA A 98 1.44 -14.08 2.53
C ALA A 98 1.85 -15.38 1.85
N GLU A 99 3.04 -15.37 1.22
CA GLU A 99 3.63 -16.58 0.63
C GLU A 99 3.90 -17.62 1.70
N PRO A 100 3.86 -18.92 1.35
CA PRO A 100 4.24 -19.96 2.30
C PRO A 100 5.63 -19.72 2.88
N GLY A 101 5.75 -19.82 4.21
CA GLY A 101 7.01 -19.56 4.90
C GLY A 101 7.20 -18.11 5.32
N VAL A 102 6.36 -17.20 4.87
CA VAL A 102 6.40 -15.80 5.30
C VAL A 102 5.52 -15.68 6.55
N ASP A 103 6.13 -15.42 7.70
CA ASP A 103 5.43 -15.40 8.98
C ASP A 103 5.63 -14.11 9.78
N LYS A 104 6.48 -13.19 9.31
CA LYS A 104 6.78 -11.94 10.01
C LYS A 104 6.43 -10.75 9.15
N VAL A 105 5.14 -10.55 8.94
CA VAL A 105 4.62 -9.44 8.16
C VAL A 105 4.05 -8.42 9.12
N TYR A 106 4.54 -7.19 9.01
CA TYR A 106 4.08 -6.05 9.81
C TYR A 106 3.23 -5.14 8.92
N LEU A 107 2.11 -4.67 9.47
CA LEU A 107 1.12 -3.94 8.68
C LEU A 107 1.63 -2.59 8.19
N GLY A 108 2.49 -1.95 8.96
CA GLY A 108 3.03 -0.68 8.52
C GLY A 108 4.16 -0.18 9.40
N ARG A 109 4.96 0.72 8.84
CA ARG A 109 5.91 1.49 9.63
C ARG A 109 5.80 2.96 9.26
N PRO A 110 6.03 3.88 10.23
CA PRO A 110 5.95 5.30 9.92
C PRO A 110 7.19 5.73 9.15
N TRP A 111 6.98 6.30 7.96
CA TRP A 111 8.06 6.90 7.19
C TRP A 111 8.31 8.34 7.64
N ARG A 112 7.27 9.00 8.14
CA ARG A 112 7.33 10.37 8.69
C ARG A 112 6.58 10.41 10.02
N PRO A 113 6.80 11.44 10.86
CA PRO A 113 6.22 11.48 12.22
C PRO A 113 4.70 11.41 12.28
N TYR A 114 4.00 11.87 11.24
CA TYR A 114 2.53 11.89 11.24
C TYR A 114 1.92 10.79 10.38
N ALA A 115 2.68 9.75 10.11
CA ALA A 115 2.19 8.62 9.31
C ALA A 115 0.91 8.02 9.92
N TYR A 116 -0.05 7.71 9.06
CA TYR A 116 -1.35 7.20 9.47
C TYR A 116 -1.71 5.98 8.63
N THR A 117 -1.94 4.85 9.29
CA THR A 117 -2.41 3.63 8.63
C THR A 117 -3.41 2.96 9.55
N LEU A 118 -4.61 2.64 9.02
CA LEU A 118 -5.70 2.06 9.77
C LEU A 118 -6.25 0.84 9.03
N PHE A 119 -6.44 -0.25 9.76
CA PHE A 119 -7.02 -1.48 9.23
C PHE A 119 -8.38 -1.70 9.90
N ILE A 120 -9.46 -1.74 9.12
CA ILE A 120 -10.82 -1.89 9.61
C ILE A 120 -11.41 -3.20 9.10
N GLU A 121 -11.77 -4.08 10.02
CA GLU A 121 -12.42 -5.36 9.70
C GLU A 121 -11.69 -6.12 8.60
N CYS A 122 -10.36 -6.17 8.69
CA CYS A 122 -9.55 -6.89 7.73
C CYS A 122 -9.28 -8.31 8.23
N GLU A 123 -9.14 -9.24 7.27
CA GLU A 123 -8.80 -10.61 7.56
C GLU A 123 -7.29 -10.79 7.41
N LEU A 124 -6.65 -11.29 8.47
CA LEU A 124 -5.21 -11.55 8.47
C LEU A 124 -5.00 -13.05 8.28
N GLY A 125 -4.45 -13.39 7.13
CA GLY A 125 -4.26 -14.80 6.77
C GLY A 125 -2.91 -15.38 7.13
#